data_c300269ac48069d55bc66e6672f6948a
#
_entry.id   c300269ac48069d55bc66e6672f6948a
#
_cell.length_a   1.000
_cell.length_b   1.000
_cell.length_c   1.000
_cell.angle_alpha   90.00
_cell.angle_beta   90.00
_cell.angle_gamma   90.00
#
_symmetry.space_group_name_H-M   'P 1'
#
loop_
_entity.id
_entity.type
_entity.pdbx_description
1 polymer ?
#
loop_
_entity_poly.entity_id
_entity_poly.type
_entity_poly.pdbx_seq_one_letter_code
_entity_poly.pdbx_strand_id
1 'polypeptide(L)'
;MKAIVSLLCSLLALVGLTGCDPFVFDKIKPGITTDVEVRQLLGEPGMEWRNEDGSVTWEYSGQPSGTQCHMITIGPDRIVRSVEQVLNEKHFARIKAGMTLDEVRRVLGKHANTQFFALSQERVYNWNVDGGPTITDPVFFTVHFDTSGHVTRSSLNVQYRR
;
A
#
# COMPACT_ATOMS: atom_id res chain seq x y z
N MET A 1 43.93 20.59 -12.13
CA MET A 1 43.28 19.26 -11.89
C MET A 1 42.45 19.24 -10.59
N LYS A 2 42.95 19.74 -9.46
CA LYS A 2 42.18 19.73 -8.20
C LYS A 2 40.87 20.55 -8.24
N ALA A 3 40.84 21.69 -8.93
CA ALA A 3 39.64 22.53 -9.06
C ALA A 3 38.54 21.91 -9.93
N ILE A 4 38.90 21.16 -10.97
CA ILE A 4 37.95 20.49 -11.88
C ILE A 4 37.28 19.29 -11.18
N VAL A 5 38.04 18.55 -10.36
CA VAL A 5 37.50 17.42 -9.57
C VAL A 5 36.52 17.92 -8.49
N SER A 6 36.84 19.07 -7.86
CA SER A 6 35.96 19.70 -6.88
C SER A 6 34.63 20.18 -7.50
N LEU A 7 34.68 20.73 -8.71
CA LEU A 7 33.47 21.18 -9.44
C LEU A 7 32.61 20.00 -9.89
N LEU A 8 33.21 18.89 -10.31
CA LEU A 8 32.50 17.66 -10.69
C LEU A 8 31.80 17.01 -9.50
N CYS A 9 32.45 16.96 -8.32
CA CYS A 9 31.81 16.46 -7.09
C CYS A 9 30.66 17.32 -6.63
N SER A 10 30.73 18.65 -6.80
CA SER A 10 29.62 19.56 -6.44
C SER A 10 28.41 19.40 -7.39
N LEU A 11 28.67 19.11 -8.67
CA LEU A 11 27.59 18.89 -9.65
C LEU A 11 26.88 17.54 -9.44
N LEU A 12 27.60 16.49 -9.03
CA LEU A 12 27.00 15.20 -8.70
C LEU A 12 26.13 15.25 -7.42
N ALA A 13 26.44 16.12 -6.47
CA ALA A 13 25.67 16.26 -5.23
C ALA A 13 24.30 16.92 -5.44
N LEU A 14 24.07 17.62 -6.55
CA LEU A 14 22.79 18.28 -6.87
C LEU A 14 21.73 17.36 -7.51
N VAL A 15 22.10 16.14 -7.93
CA VAL A 15 21.20 15.24 -8.66
C VAL A 15 20.51 14.21 -7.74
N GLY A 16 20.81 14.19 -6.43
CA GLY A 16 20.46 13.10 -5.52
C GLY A 16 19.38 13.36 -4.46
N LEU A 17 18.67 14.49 -4.46
CA LEU A 17 17.63 14.78 -3.46
C LEU A 17 16.22 14.68 -4.06
N THR A 18 15.85 13.50 -4.55
CA THR A 18 14.42 13.14 -4.63
C THR A 18 13.97 12.79 -3.21
N GLY A 19 13.73 13.81 -2.38
CA GLY A 19 13.09 13.64 -1.08
C GLY A 19 11.72 12.99 -1.28
N CYS A 20 11.35 12.03 -0.42
CA CYS A 20 9.99 11.51 -0.38
C CYS A 20 9.05 12.69 -0.13
N ASP A 21 8.31 13.11 -1.14
CA ASP A 21 7.28 14.13 -1.01
C ASP A 21 6.05 13.50 -0.34
N PRO A 22 5.74 13.84 0.92
CA PRO A 22 4.59 13.26 1.63
C PRO A 22 3.25 13.61 0.98
N PHE A 23 3.22 14.64 0.14
CA PHE A 23 2.02 15.11 -0.57
C PHE A 23 1.97 14.67 -2.04
N VAL A 24 2.78 13.70 -2.45
CA VAL A 24 2.85 13.27 -3.85
C VAL A 24 1.48 12.78 -4.37
N PHE A 25 0.70 12.09 -3.54
CA PHE A 25 -0.64 11.63 -3.89
C PHE A 25 -1.64 12.77 -4.11
N ASP A 26 -1.47 13.90 -3.42
CA ASP A 26 -2.32 15.09 -3.58
C ASP A 26 -2.15 15.78 -4.96
N LYS A 27 -1.05 15.48 -5.65
CA LYS A 27 -0.80 15.98 -7.01
C LYS A 27 -1.59 15.22 -8.07
N ILE A 28 -2.06 14.02 -7.75
CA ILE A 28 -2.83 13.18 -8.66
C ILE A 28 -4.30 13.58 -8.61
N LYS A 29 -4.81 14.12 -9.71
CA LYS A 29 -6.17 14.65 -9.79
C LYS A 29 -7.07 13.74 -10.61
N PRO A 30 -8.09 13.09 -10.00
CA PRO A 30 -9.10 12.33 -10.73
C PRO A 30 -9.73 13.16 -11.86
N GLY A 31 -9.94 12.54 -13.01
CA GLY A 31 -10.48 13.17 -14.20
C GLY A 31 -9.48 14.00 -15.04
N ILE A 32 -8.24 14.19 -14.55
CA ILE A 32 -7.23 15.02 -15.20
C ILE A 32 -5.92 14.26 -15.39
N THR A 33 -5.36 13.69 -14.31
CA THR A 33 -4.03 13.04 -14.34
C THR A 33 -4.08 11.76 -15.16
N THR A 34 -3.08 11.57 -16.02
CA THR A 34 -2.92 10.37 -16.84
C THR A 34 -2.11 9.30 -16.12
N ASP A 35 -2.21 8.07 -16.59
CA ASP A 35 -1.40 6.93 -16.12
C ASP A 35 0.11 7.18 -16.26
N VAL A 36 0.53 7.86 -17.34
CA VAL A 36 1.94 8.22 -17.56
C VAL A 36 2.43 9.18 -16.47
N GLU A 37 1.64 10.19 -16.13
CA GLU A 37 1.99 11.15 -15.07
C GLU A 37 2.03 10.47 -13.70
N VAL A 38 1.14 9.52 -13.41
CA VAL A 38 1.18 8.71 -12.19
C VAL A 38 2.50 7.95 -12.09
N ARG A 39 2.94 7.25 -13.17
CA ARG A 39 4.23 6.54 -13.20
C ARG A 39 5.43 7.49 -13.05
N GLN A 40 5.36 8.67 -13.62
CA GLN A 40 6.42 9.69 -13.45
C GLN A 40 6.52 10.19 -12.00
N LEU A 41 5.40 10.32 -11.30
CA LEU A 41 5.35 10.79 -9.91
C LEU A 41 5.71 9.71 -8.89
N LEU A 42 5.20 8.48 -9.08
CA LEU A 42 5.23 7.41 -8.08
C LEU A 42 6.13 6.23 -8.49
N GLY A 43 6.58 6.16 -9.74
CA GLY A 43 7.23 4.98 -10.29
C GLY A 43 6.24 3.88 -10.67
N GLU A 44 6.76 2.65 -10.85
CA GLU A 44 5.94 1.50 -11.18
C GLU A 44 5.11 1.04 -9.98
N PRO A 45 3.83 0.65 -10.18
CA PRO A 45 3.01 0.09 -9.12
C PRO A 45 3.53 -1.27 -8.66
N GLY A 46 3.32 -1.60 -7.39
CA GLY A 46 3.66 -2.90 -6.84
C GLY A 46 2.77 -4.03 -7.36
N MET A 47 1.55 -3.70 -7.80
CA MET A 47 0.59 -4.62 -8.39
C MET A 47 -0.40 -3.86 -9.26
N GLU A 48 -0.84 -4.52 -10.36
CA GLU A 48 -1.92 -4.04 -11.23
C GLU A 48 -3.09 -5.02 -11.20
N TRP A 49 -4.28 -4.51 -10.86
CA TRP A 49 -5.50 -5.28 -10.81
C TRP A 49 -6.41 -4.87 -11.98
N ARG A 50 -6.70 -5.78 -12.88
CA ARG A 50 -7.68 -5.56 -13.96
C ARG A 50 -9.09 -5.68 -13.40
N ASN A 51 -9.97 -4.74 -13.73
CA ASN A 51 -11.36 -4.71 -13.33
C ASN A 51 -12.27 -5.10 -14.50
N GLU A 52 -13.49 -5.54 -14.19
CA GLU A 52 -14.45 -6.01 -15.20
C GLU A 52 -14.93 -4.91 -16.16
N ASP A 53 -14.91 -3.66 -15.70
CA ASP A 53 -15.27 -2.47 -16.49
C ASP A 53 -14.17 -1.99 -17.44
N GLY A 54 -13.06 -2.74 -17.53
CA GLY A 54 -11.89 -2.41 -18.35
C GLY A 54 -10.93 -1.40 -17.72
N SER A 55 -11.24 -0.90 -16.52
CA SER A 55 -10.29 -0.10 -15.74
C SER A 55 -9.20 -0.97 -15.13
N VAL A 56 -8.11 -0.33 -14.68
CA VAL A 56 -7.02 -0.98 -13.96
C VAL A 56 -6.80 -0.25 -12.64
N THR A 57 -6.69 -0.99 -11.54
CA THR A 57 -6.32 -0.43 -10.24
C THR A 57 -4.85 -0.72 -9.95
N TRP A 58 -4.07 0.32 -9.73
CA TRP A 58 -2.66 0.26 -9.38
C TRP A 58 -2.46 0.36 -7.88
N GLU A 59 -1.65 -0.55 -7.34
CA GLU A 59 -1.34 -0.64 -5.92
C GLU A 59 0.01 0.02 -5.61
N TYR A 60 0.00 1.01 -4.73
CA TYR A 60 1.19 1.65 -4.15
C TYR A 60 1.19 1.45 -2.64
N SER A 61 1.81 0.36 -2.20
CA SER A 61 1.83 -0.04 -0.79
C SER A 61 3.12 0.39 -0.11
N GLY A 62 3.00 1.02 1.06
CA GLY A 62 4.11 1.30 1.96
C GLY A 62 4.55 0.11 2.82
N GLN A 63 3.80 -1.01 2.76
CA GLN A 63 4.11 -2.20 3.55
C GLN A 63 5.44 -2.85 3.15
N PRO A 64 6.19 -3.44 4.11
CA PRO A 64 5.88 -3.61 5.54
C PRO A 64 6.28 -2.43 6.43
N SER A 65 7.04 -1.46 5.94
CA SER A 65 7.62 -0.39 6.76
C SER A 65 6.68 0.79 7.01
N GLY A 66 5.76 1.02 6.08
CA GLY A 66 4.75 2.09 6.19
C GLY A 66 3.39 1.56 6.65
N THR A 67 2.46 2.48 6.87
CA THR A 67 1.11 2.23 7.40
C THR A 67 0.02 2.53 6.38
N GLN A 68 0.40 2.92 5.16
CA GLN A 68 -0.53 3.33 4.10
C GLN A 68 -0.41 2.42 2.89
N CYS A 69 -1.51 2.27 2.18
CA CYS A 69 -1.58 1.67 0.86
C CYS A 69 -2.55 2.49 0.00
N HIS A 70 -2.05 3.01 -1.12
CA HIS A 70 -2.87 3.76 -2.06
C HIS A 70 -3.26 2.89 -3.25
N MET A 71 -4.55 2.90 -3.56
CA MET A 71 -5.12 2.30 -4.76
C MET A 71 -5.52 3.39 -5.72
N ILE A 72 -4.96 3.37 -6.93
CA ILE A 72 -5.24 4.35 -7.98
C ILE A 72 -5.97 3.64 -9.11
N THR A 73 -7.24 3.97 -9.33
CA THR A 73 -8.02 3.41 -10.41
C THR A 73 -7.89 4.27 -11.65
N ILE A 74 -7.51 3.65 -12.77
CA ILE A 74 -7.28 4.28 -14.06
C ILE A 74 -8.29 3.71 -15.07
N GLY A 75 -9.01 4.59 -15.74
CA GLY A 75 -10.01 4.21 -16.72
C GLY A 75 -9.39 3.66 -18.03
N PRO A 76 -10.22 3.06 -18.93
CA PRO A 76 -9.76 2.59 -20.25
C PRO A 76 -9.18 3.70 -21.11
N ASP A 77 -9.57 4.95 -20.86
CA ASP A 77 -9.05 6.17 -21.52
C ASP A 77 -7.71 6.65 -20.92
N ARG A 78 -7.11 5.85 -20.00
CA ARG A 78 -5.83 6.13 -19.33
C ARG A 78 -5.84 7.33 -18.38
N ILE A 79 -7.02 7.75 -17.93
CA ILE A 79 -7.19 8.86 -16.97
C ILE A 79 -7.54 8.29 -15.58
N VAL A 80 -6.93 8.86 -14.53
CA VAL A 80 -7.22 8.49 -13.14
C VAL A 80 -8.69 8.75 -12.82
N ARG A 81 -9.36 7.76 -12.23
CA ARG A 81 -10.75 7.83 -11.73
C ARG A 81 -10.81 8.12 -10.24
N SER A 82 -9.94 7.46 -9.48
CA SER A 82 -9.87 7.61 -8.02
C SER A 82 -8.46 7.39 -7.49
N VAL A 83 -8.17 8.02 -6.35
CA VAL A 83 -6.99 7.78 -5.52
C VAL A 83 -7.50 7.53 -4.10
N GLU A 84 -7.30 6.34 -3.58
CA GLU A 84 -7.82 5.95 -2.26
C GLU A 84 -6.71 5.39 -1.38
N GLN A 85 -6.55 5.94 -0.16
CA GLN A 85 -5.80 5.26 0.91
C GLN A 85 -6.73 4.21 1.53
N VAL A 86 -6.36 2.92 1.41
CA VAL A 86 -7.28 1.82 1.70
C VAL A 86 -7.08 1.18 3.08
N LEU A 87 -6.01 1.51 3.82
CA LEU A 87 -5.81 0.98 5.16
C LEU A 87 -6.52 1.84 6.21
N ASN A 88 -7.84 1.79 6.21
CA ASN A 88 -8.73 2.53 7.10
C ASN A 88 -10.01 1.73 7.43
N GLU A 89 -10.77 2.19 8.43
CA GLU A 89 -11.96 1.51 8.94
C GLU A 89 -13.00 1.21 7.86
N LYS A 90 -13.22 2.13 6.91
CA LYS A 90 -14.16 1.96 5.79
C LYS A 90 -13.82 0.70 4.98
N HIS A 91 -12.55 0.46 4.71
CA HIS A 91 -12.09 -0.70 3.94
C HIS A 91 -12.00 -1.96 4.81
N PHE A 92 -11.58 -1.83 6.06
CA PHE A 92 -11.58 -2.97 7.00
C PHE A 92 -12.98 -3.57 7.16
N ALA A 93 -14.02 -2.74 7.23
CA ALA A 93 -15.42 -3.17 7.32
C ALA A 93 -15.89 -3.98 6.09
N ARG A 94 -15.18 -3.92 4.96
CA ARG A 94 -15.48 -4.69 3.74
C ARG A 94 -14.97 -6.13 3.81
N ILE A 95 -14.02 -6.43 4.72
CA ILE A 95 -13.48 -7.78 4.87
C ILE A 95 -14.51 -8.65 5.59
N LYS A 96 -14.93 -9.72 4.93
CA LYS A 96 -15.97 -10.63 5.40
C LYS A 96 -15.46 -12.06 5.44
N ALA A 97 -16.04 -12.85 6.32
CA ALA A 97 -15.81 -14.30 6.33
C ALA A 97 -16.15 -14.91 4.96
N GLY A 98 -15.36 -15.88 4.54
CA GLY A 98 -15.47 -16.54 3.25
C GLY A 98 -14.70 -15.89 2.10
N MET A 99 -14.16 -14.68 2.26
CA MET A 99 -13.30 -14.06 1.24
C MET A 99 -11.97 -14.82 1.09
N THR A 100 -11.48 -14.88 -0.13
CA THR A 100 -10.13 -15.37 -0.46
C THR A 100 -9.06 -14.32 -0.19
N LEU A 101 -7.78 -14.72 -0.15
CA LEU A 101 -6.67 -13.76 0.01
C LEU A 101 -6.62 -12.74 -1.14
N ASP A 102 -6.89 -13.17 -2.37
CA ASP A 102 -6.89 -12.25 -3.53
C ASP A 102 -7.99 -11.19 -3.40
N GLU A 103 -9.18 -11.56 -2.95
CA GLU A 103 -10.27 -10.60 -2.69
C GLU A 103 -9.89 -9.63 -1.57
N VAL A 104 -9.28 -10.11 -0.48
CA VAL A 104 -8.78 -9.25 0.60
C VAL A 104 -7.70 -8.30 0.07
N ARG A 105 -6.76 -8.79 -0.74
CA ARG A 105 -5.71 -7.96 -1.34
C ARG A 105 -6.24 -6.91 -2.32
N ARG A 106 -7.31 -7.20 -3.04
CA ARG A 106 -7.99 -6.20 -3.89
C ARG A 106 -8.60 -5.06 -3.08
N VAL A 107 -8.91 -5.30 -1.79
CA VAL A 107 -9.46 -4.29 -0.88
C VAL A 107 -8.36 -3.54 -0.12
N LEU A 108 -7.33 -4.23 0.38
CA LEU A 108 -6.34 -3.70 1.33
C LEU A 108 -4.92 -3.58 0.76
N GLY A 109 -4.64 -4.19 -0.39
CA GLY A 109 -3.30 -4.28 -0.96
C GLY A 109 -2.41 -5.29 -0.25
N LYS A 110 -1.11 -5.13 -0.45
CA LYS A 110 -0.08 -6.02 0.10
C LYS A 110 -0.06 -5.96 1.63
N HIS A 111 0.01 -7.13 2.26
CA HIS A 111 0.19 -7.28 3.70
C HIS A 111 1.65 -7.05 4.13
N ALA A 112 1.85 -6.71 5.40
CA ALA A 112 3.18 -6.51 6.01
C ALA A 112 3.90 -7.84 6.27
N ASN A 113 3.20 -8.78 6.90
CA ASN A 113 3.75 -10.09 7.25
C ASN A 113 2.68 -11.17 7.28
N THR A 114 3.14 -12.41 7.33
CA THR A 114 2.29 -13.61 7.43
C THR A 114 2.79 -14.50 8.56
N GLN A 115 1.86 -15.08 9.31
CA GLN A 115 2.14 -16.04 10.38
C GLN A 115 1.29 -17.30 10.17
N PHE A 116 1.80 -18.45 10.57
CA PHE A 116 1.06 -19.72 10.57
C PHE A 116 0.99 -20.26 12.00
N PHE A 117 -0.22 -20.54 12.47
CA PHE A 117 -0.49 -21.09 13.78
C PHE A 117 -0.80 -22.59 13.67
N ALA A 118 0.18 -23.44 13.99
CA ALA A 118 0.07 -24.87 13.78
C ALA A 118 -1.04 -25.55 14.60
N LEU A 119 -1.34 -25.06 15.80
CA LEU A 119 -2.39 -25.63 16.65
C LEU A 119 -3.80 -25.38 16.11
N SER A 120 -4.08 -24.18 15.61
CA SER A 120 -5.36 -23.82 15.02
C SER A 120 -5.42 -24.05 13.52
N GLN A 121 -4.27 -24.40 12.89
CA GLN A 121 -4.11 -24.54 11.45
C GLN A 121 -4.51 -23.28 10.68
N GLU A 122 -4.41 -22.11 11.33
CA GLU A 122 -4.74 -20.82 10.73
C GLU A 122 -3.51 -20.17 10.09
N ARG A 123 -3.72 -19.53 8.94
CA ARG A 123 -2.78 -18.59 8.34
C ARG A 123 -3.28 -17.17 8.60
N VAL A 124 -2.41 -16.33 9.13
CA VAL A 124 -2.76 -14.97 9.55
C VAL A 124 -1.93 -13.97 8.77
N TYR A 125 -2.60 -13.00 8.16
CA TYR A 125 -1.99 -11.90 7.42
C TYR A 125 -2.21 -10.61 8.19
N ASN A 126 -1.15 -9.79 8.31
CA ASN A 126 -1.16 -8.55 9.06
C ASN A 126 -0.85 -7.37 8.15
N TRP A 127 -1.64 -6.33 8.25
CA TRP A 127 -1.38 -5.00 7.67
C TRP A 127 -1.00 -4.04 8.77
N ASN A 128 0.15 -3.38 8.65
CA ASN A 128 0.58 -2.31 9.54
C ASN A 128 -0.26 -1.06 9.23
N VAL A 129 -0.92 -0.49 10.23
CA VAL A 129 -1.88 0.62 10.05
C VAL A 129 -1.64 1.74 11.04
N ASP A 130 -2.12 2.95 10.72
CA ASP A 130 -2.06 4.10 11.64
C ASP A 130 -3.08 3.96 12.78
N GLY A 131 -2.87 4.69 13.86
CA GLY A 131 -3.84 4.85 14.94
C GLY A 131 -3.45 4.21 16.28
N GLY A 132 -2.18 3.87 16.47
CA GLY A 132 -1.68 3.39 17.77
C GLY A 132 -1.81 4.45 18.88
N PRO A 133 -1.96 4.01 20.15
CA PRO A 133 -2.03 4.92 21.30
C PRO A 133 -0.73 5.69 21.52
N THR A 134 0.38 5.17 21.01
CA THR A 134 1.70 5.83 21.01
C THR A 134 2.38 5.64 19.67
N ILE A 135 3.40 6.48 19.37
CA ILE A 135 4.21 6.39 18.14
C ILE A 135 5.01 5.06 18.10
N THR A 136 5.22 4.43 19.25
CA THR A 136 6.06 3.23 19.39
C THR A 136 5.29 1.92 19.35
N ASP A 137 3.96 1.96 19.51
CA ASP A 137 3.13 0.76 19.53
C ASP A 137 2.46 0.55 18.17
N PRO A 138 2.98 -0.37 17.35
CA PRO A 138 2.39 -0.62 16.03
C PRO A 138 0.99 -1.21 16.18
N VAL A 139 0.10 -0.76 15.29
CA VAL A 139 -1.25 -1.30 15.15
C VAL A 139 -1.32 -2.14 13.89
N PHE A 140 -1.93 -3.31 14.01
CA PHE A 140 -2.15 -4.22 12.89
C PHE A 140 -3.63 -4.46 12.67
N PHE A 141 -4.05 -4.33 11.43
CA PHE A 141 -5.26 -4.99 10.98
C PHE A 141 -4.90 -6.42 10.59
N THR A 142 -5.49 -7.38 11.28
CA THR A 142 -5.17 -8.81 11.21
C THR A 142 -6.34 -9.57 10.59
N VAL A 143 -6.05 -10.42 9.60
CA VAL A 143 -7.05 -11.27 8.94
C VAL A 143 -6.62 -12.74 9.06
N HIS A 144 -7.50 -13.57 9.57
CA HIS A 144 -7.30 -15.00 9.79
C HIS A 144 -7.96 -15.81 8.68
N PHE A 145 -7.23 -16.79 8.17
CA PHE A 145 -7.69 -17.71 7.13
C PHE A 145 -7.63 -19.14 7.62
N ASP A 146 -8.63 -19.93 7.25
CA ASP A 146 -8.67 -21.37 7.49
C ASP A 146 -7.76 -22.15 6.52
N THR A 147 -7.79 -23.47 6.65
CA THR A 147 -7.03 -24.39 5.79
C THR A 147 -7.48 -24.40 4.34
N SER A 148 -8.69 -23.95 4.05
CA SER A 148 -9.22 -23.82 2.69
C SER A 148 -8.86 -22.49 2.03
N GLY A 149 -8.17 -21.58 2.78
CA GLY A 149 -7.75 -20.28 2.29
C GLY A 149 -8.81 -19.20 2.31
N HIS A 150 -9.82 -19.36 3.16
CA HIS A 150 -10.91 -18.39 3.32
C HIS A 150 -10.84 -17.67 4.66
N VAL A 151 -11.21 -16.39 4.65
CA VAL A 151 -11.30 -15.55 5.85
C VAL A 151 -12.27 -16.15 6.86
N THR A 152 -11.82 -16.31 8.10
CA THR A 152 -12.68 -16.69 9.24
C THR A 152 -13.06 -15.50 10.09
N ARG A 153 -12.11 -14.61 10.36
CA ARG A 153 -12.30 -13.38 11.14
C ARG A 153 -11.24 -12.33 10.83
N SER A 154 -11.51 -11.10 11.23
CA SER A 154 -10.54 -10.01 11.23
C SER A 154 -10.61 -9.22 12.53
N SER A 155 -9.51 -8.55 12.89
CA SER A 155 -9.43 -7.73 14.10
C SER A 155 -8.39 -6.63 13.95
N LEU A 156 -8.55 -5.55 14.71
CA LEU A 156 -7.55 -4.50 14.88
C LEU A 156 -6.82 -4.75 16.21
N ASN A 157 -5.50 -4.86 16.17
CA ASN A 157 -4.68 -5.22 17.32
C ASN A 157 -3.55 -4.21 17.53
N VAL A 158 -3.42 -3.72 18.75
CA VAL A 158 -2.27 -2.93 19.19
C VAL A 158 -1.21 -3.87 19.76
N GLN A 159 0.01 -3.81 19.23
CA GLN A 159 1.12 -4.60 19.77
C GLN A 159 1.94 -3.76 20.74
N TYR A 160 1.66 -3.92 22.04
CA TYR A 160 2.44 -3.25 23.08
C TYR A 160 3.85 -3.84 23.15
N ARG A 161 4.87 -3.00 23.03
CA ARG A 161 6.25 -3.39 23.34
C ARG A 161 6.39 -3.51 24.85
N ARG A 162 6.72 -4.71 25.32
CA ARG A 162 7.10 -4.98 26.70
C ARG A 162 8.58 -4.67 26.92
#